data_cf346f9219fb654784ef9dde4b3704c2
#
_entry.id   cf346f9219fb654784ef9dde4b3704c2
#
_cell.length_a   1.000
_cell.length_b   1.000
_cell.length_c   1.000
_cell.angle_alpha   90.00
_cell.angle_beta   90.00
_cell.angle_gamma   90.00
#
_symmetry.space_group_name_H-M   'P 1'
#
loop_
_entity.id
_entity.type
_entity.pdbx_description
1 polymer ?
#
loop_
_entity_poly.entity_id
_entity_poly.type
_entity_poly.pdbx_seq_one_letter_code
_entity_poly.pdbx_strand_id
1 'polypeptide(L)'
;RRRDPAYTPSAMPDTAQLYERDWYAWTQDQAARLRAWPEHLRPNGLDVEHLAEEVEDLGKSDRRAIESFLHQIVLHLLKLEFHPAAADARFHWMAEIDDFRLEVERRLEDSPSLCAQRSEIAERAWASAERATRRQLAREAPEAARRLDAALRTSPAPRYEVDAQMLAEDWFPEAATG
;
A
#
# COMPACT_ATOMS: atom_id res chain seq x y z
N ARG A 1 -8.60 22.72 -54.11
CA ARG A 1 -8.76 21.63 -53.11
C ARG A 1 -7.70 21.86 -52.05
N ARG A 2 -8.07 22.40 -50.89
CA ARG A 2 -7.22 22.49 -49.70
C ARG A 2 -7.15 21.08 -49.07
N ARG A 3 -5.92 20.58 -48.87
CA ARG A 3 -5.70 19.38 -48.04
C ARG A 3 -5.86 19.81 -46.60
N ASP A 4 -6.77 19.18 -45.88
CA ASP A 4 -6.87 19.30 -44.44
C ASP A 4 -5.56 18.82 -43.79
N PRO A 5 -5.05 19.49 -42.73
CA PRO A 5 -3.89 19.02 -42.03
C PRO A 5 -4.25 17.67 -41.36
N ALA A 6 -3.44 16.67 -41.63
CA ALA A 6 -3.57 15.33 -41.11
C ALA A 6 -3.71 15.38 -39.56
N TYR A 7 -4.86 14.94 -39.07
CA TYR A 7 -5.04 14.58 -37.67
C TYR A 7 -4.01 13.51 -37.31
N THR A 8 -2.97 13.91 -36.61
CA THR A 8 -2.03 13.01 -36.00
C THR A 8 -2.69 12.53 -34.69
N PRO A 9 -3.15 11.29 -34.58
CA PRO A 9 -3.63 10.81 -33.27
C PRO A 9 -2.44 10.88 -32.32
N SER A 10 -2.57 11.71 -31.30
CA SER A 10 -1.66 11.69 -30.15
C SER A 10 -1.52 10.23 -29.72
N ALA A 11 -0.29 9.71 -29.73
CA ALA A 11 -0.03 8.31 -29.42
C ALA A 11 -0.58 8.03 -28.02
N MET A 12 -1.78 7.44 -27.96
CA MET A 12 -2.30 6.87 -26.69
C MET A 12 -1.31 5.79 -26.29
N PRO A 13 -0.89 5.73 -25.02
CA PRO A 13 -0.04 4.65 -24.56
C PRO A 13 -0.68 3.33 -24.98
N ASP A 14 0.11 2.45 -25.58
CA ASP A 14 -0.35 1.13 -26.00
C ASP A 14 -0.91 0.42 -24.76
N THR A 15 -2.22 0.23 -24.75
CA THR A 15 -2.96 -0.34 -23.61
C THR A 15 -2.45 -1.74 -23.25
N ALA A 16 -1.96 -2.49 -24.25
CA ALA A 16 -1.34 -3.79 -24.04
C ALA A 16 -0.01 -3.65 -23.25
N GLN A 17 0.79 -2.64 -23.58
CA GLN A 17 2.02 -2.36 -22.82
C GLN A 17 1.74 -1.89 -21.40
N LEU A 18 0.63 -1.18 -21.16
CA LEU A 18 0.26 -0.74 -19.82
C LEU A 18 -0.11 -1.93 -18.94
N TYR A 19 -0.80 -2.93 -19.47
CA TYR A 19 -1.13 -4.19 -18.77
C TYR A 19 0.10 -4.89 -18.19
N GLU A 20 1.17 -4.99 -19.00
CA GLU A 20 2.40 -5.67 -18.60
C GLU A 20 3.32 -4.83 -17.70
N ARG A 21 3.17 -3.50 -17.72
CA ARG A 21 4.08 -2.58 -17.02
C ARG A 21 3.53 -2.00 -15.74
N ASP A 22 2.22 -1.84 -15.64
CA ASP A 22 1.56 -1.20 -14.52
C ASP A 22 0.11 -1.67 -14.43
N TRP A 23 -0.06 -2.78 -13.72
CA TRP A 23 -1.36 -3.41 -13.55
C TRP A 23 -2.40 -2.47 -12.93
N TYR A 24 -2.03 -1.73 -11.87
CA TYR A 24 -2.96 -0.81 -11.23
C TYR A 24 -3.41 0.31 -12.16
N ALA A 25 -2.46 0.96 -12.83
CA ALA A 25 -2.79 2.01 -13.79
C ALA A 25 -3.66 1.48 -14.95
N TRP A 26 -3.38 0.25 -15.42
CA TRP A 26 -4.19 -0.40 -16.44
C TRP A 26 -5.63 -0.62 -15.99
N THR A 27 -5.87 -1.12 -14.78
CA THR A 27 -7.24 -1.33 -14.27
C THR A 27 -8.02 -0.02 -14.17
N GLN A 28 -7.37 1.07 -13.73
CA GLN A 28 -7.99 2.40 -13.68
C GLN A 28 -8.31 2.94 -15.08
N ASP A 29 -7.38 2.81 -16.03
CA ASP A 29 -7.60 3.24 -17.43
C ASP A 29 -8.74 2.44 -18.07
N GLN A 30 -8.78 1.11 -17.91
CA GLN A 30 -9.83 0.27 -18.49
C GLN A 30 -11.21 0.58 -17.89
N ALA A 31 -11.31 0.74 -16.58
CA ALA A 31 -12.56 1.12 -15.93
C ALA A 31 -13.07 2.49 -16.45
N ALA A 32 -12.17 3.46 -16.60
CA ALA A 32 -12.51 4.76 -17.15
C ALA A 32 -13.00 4.68 -18.60
N ARG A 33 -12.37 3.84 -19.44
CA ARG A 33 -12.79 3.60 -20.83
C ARG A 33 -14.13 2.92 -20.93
N LEU A 34 -14.40 1.93 -20.10
CA LEU A 34 -15.70 1.26 -20.02
C LEU A 34 -16.80 2.26 -19.69
N ARG A 35 -16.62 3.12 -18.68
CA ARG A 35 -17.58 4.16 -18.30
C ARG A 35 -17.79 5.20 -19.41
N ALA A 36 -16.72 5.56 -20.14
CA ALA A 36 -16.79 6.51 -21.23
C ALA A 36 -17.38 5.95 -22.54
N TRP A 37 -17.66 4.63 -22.59
CA TRP A 37 -18.19 4.00 -23.78
C TRP A 37 -19.63 4.49 -24.05
N PRO A 38 -19.91 5.09 -25.24
CA PRO A 38 -21.23 5.63 -25.54
C PRO A 38 -22.33 4.58 -25.45
N GLU A 39 -23.43 4.88 -24.76
CA GLU A 39 -24.52 3.92 -24.49
C GLU A 39 -25.08 3.29 -25.78
N HIS A 40 -25.24 4.10 -26.85
CA HIS A 40 -25.79 3.61 -28.13
C HIS A 40 -24.86 2.65 -28.89
N LEU A 41 -23.59 2.52 -28.47
CA LEU A 41 -22.61 1.58 -29.04
C LEU A 41 -22.38 0.36 -28.14
N ARG A 42 -22.97 0.32 -26.95
CA ARG A 42 -22.81 -0.80 -26.03
C ARG A 42 -23.57 -2.02 -26.54
N PRO A 43 -22.96 -3.23 -26.50
CA PRO A 43 -23.67 -4.46 -26.87
C PRO A 43 -24.88 -4.69 -25.97
N ASN A 44 -26.00 -5.17 -26.56
CA ASN A 44 -27.18 -5.51 -25.78
C ASN A 44 -26.87 -6.59 -24.74
N GLY A 45 -27.31 -6.35 -23.50
CA GLY A 45 -27.15 -7.30 -22.40
C GLY A 45 -25.76 -7.27 -21.74
N LEU A 46 -24.86 -6.36 -22.16
CA LEU A 46 -23.58 -6.16 -21.47
C LEU A 46 -23.73 -5.09 -20.38
N ASP A 47 -23.52 -5.47 -19.14
CA ASP A 47 -23.54 -4.58 -17.97
C ASP A 47 -22.17 -3.88 -17.83
N VAL A 48 -22.02 -2.79 -18.58
CA VAL A 48 -20.76 -2.05 -18.68
C VAL A 48 -20.38 -1.37 -17.36
N GLU A 49 -21.38 -0.93 -16.60
CA GLU A 49 -21.13 -0.23 -15.33
C GLU A 49 -20.54 -1.18 -14.28
N HIS A 50 -21.16 -2.34 -14.05
CA HIS A 50 -20.60 -3.34 -13.13
C HIS A 50 -19.25 -3.91 -13.62
N LEU A 51 -19.07 -4.09 -14.94
CA LEU A 51 -17.77 -4.49 -15.45
C LEU A 51 -16.67 -3.44 -15.17
N ALA A 52 -17.01 -2.15 -15.28
CA ALA A 52 -16.06 -1.09 -14.93
C ALA A 52 -15.73 -1.08 -13.44
N GLU A 53 -16.73 -1.31 -12.57
CA GLU A 53 -16.52 -1.43 -11.12
C GLU A 53 -15.63 -2.62 -10.77
N GLU A 54 -15.88 -3.79 -11.34
CA GLU A 54 -15.07 -5.00 -11.07
C GLU A 54 -13.63 -4.83 -11.54
N VAL A 55 -13.42 -4.26 -12.74
CA VAL A 55 -12.07 -4.01 -13.25
C VAL A 55 -11.32 -3.00 -12.34
N GLU A 56 -11.97 -1.94 -11.90
CA GLU A 56 -11.38 -0.97 -10.98
C GLU A 56 -11.06 -1.61 -9.62
N ASP A 57 -11.93 -2.48 -9.11
CA ASP A 57 -11.76 -3.14 -7.82
C ASP A 57 -10.64 -4.18 -7.80
N LEU A 58 -10.28 -4.76 -8.95
CA LEU A 58 -9.07 -5.58 -9.07
C LEU A 58 -7.82 -4.78 -8.68
N GLY A 59 -7.64 -3.58 -9.23
CA GLY A 59 -6.51 -2.71 -8.87
C GLY A 59 -6.59 -2.21 -7.42
N LYS A 60 -7.78 -1.86 -6.94
CA LYS A 60 -7.98 -1.47 -5.54
C LYS A 60 -7.66 -2.59 -4.57
N SER A 61 -7.82 -3.85 -4.98
CA SER A 61 -7.48 -5.02 -4.17
C SER A 61 -5.98 -5.05 -3.87
N ASP A 62 -5.13 -4.83 -4.88
CA ASP A 62 -3.67 -4.79 -4.69
C ASP A 62 -3.25 -3.62 -3.78
N ARG A 63 -3.85 -2.44 -3.97
CA ARG A 63 -3.61 -1.30 -3.11
C ARG A 63 -3.98 -1.59 -1.64
N ARG A 64 -5.12 -2.24 -1.40
CA ARG A 64 -5.56 -2.66 -0.06
C ARG A 64 -4.64 -3.72 0.54
N ALA A 65 -4.13 -4.66 -0.29
CA ALA A 65 -3.18 -5.67 0.15
C ALA A 65 -1.86 -5.04 0.60
N ILE A 66 -1.30 -4.10 -0.17
CA ILE A 66 -0.09 -3.33 0.22
C ILE A 66 -0.33 -2.60 1.54
N GLU A 67 -1.46 -1.89 1.70
CA GLU A 67 -1.81 -1.20 2.94
C GLU A 67 -1.88 -2.17 4.13
N SER A 68 -2.44 -3.36 3.93
CA SER A 68 -2.54 -4.40 4.96
C SER A 68 -1.17 -4.94 5.37
N PHE A 69 -0.27 -5.22 4.41
CA PHE A 69 1.08 -5.70 4.72
C PHE A 69 1.91 -4.61 5.41
N LEU A 70 1.84 -3.37 4.95
CA LEU A 70 2.50 -2.24 5.62
C LEU A 70 1.96 -2.05 7.05
N HIS A 71 0.66 -2.24 7.28
CA HIS A 71 0.09 -2.25 8.63
C HIS A 71 0.74 -3.33 9.50
N GLN A 72 0.91 -4.55 8.99
CA GLN A 72 1.55 -5.64 9.75
C GLN A 72 3.03 -5.35 10.02
N ILE A 73 3.76 -4.83 9.04
CA ILE A 73 5.15 -4.40 9.22
C ILE A 73 5.25 -3.38 10.36
N VAL A 74 4.48 -2.29 10.31
CA VAL A 74 4.49 -1.25 11.34
C VAL A 74 4.10 -1.79 12.71
N LEU A 75 3.08 -2.66 12.77
CA LEU A 75 2.65 -3.30 14.02
C LEU A 75 3.78 -4.12 14.65
N HIS A 76 4.51 -4.91 13.85
CA HIS A 76 5.62 -5.72 14.34
C HIS A 76 6.85 -4.86 14.68
N LEU A 77 7.15 -3.80 13.91
CA LEU A 77 8.22 -2.86 14.26
C LEU A 77 7.94 -2.18 15.61
N LEU A 78 6.71 -1.74 15.86
CA LEU A 78 6.31 -1.17 17.15
C LEU A 78 6.37 -2.20 18.29
N LYS A 79 6.04 -3.46 18.02
CA LYS A 79 6.23 -4.54 19.00
C LYS A 79 7.70 -4.78 19.31
N LEU A 80 8.57 -4.83 18.30
CA LEU A 80 10.01 -4.99 18.48
C LEU A 80 10.59 -3.88 19.35
N GLU A 81 10.11 -2.65 19.20
CA GLU A 81 10.61 -1.50 19.95
C GLU A 81 10.04 -1.43 21.38
N PHE A 82 8.74 -1.71 21.59
CA PHE A 82 8.06 -1.38 22.84
C PHE A 82 7.53 -2.57 23.63
N HIS A 83 7.29 -3.75 22.99
CA HIS A 83 6.64 -4.86 23.68
C HIS A 83 7.60 -5.58 24.61
N PRO A 84 7.20 -5.92 25.87
CA PRO A 84 8.09 -6.61 26.82
C PRO A 84 8.56 -8.00 26.34
N ALA A 85 7.76 -8.69 25.54
CA ALA A 85 8.15 -9.97 24.95
C ALA A 85 9.09 -9.84 23.73
N ALA A 86 9.56 -8.61 23.40
CA ALA A 86 10.41 -8.41 22.23
C ALA A 86 11.71 -9.24 22.26
N ALA A 87 12.29 -9.44 23.44
CA ALA A 87 13.50 -10.26 23.57
C ALA A 87 13.27 -11.72 23.15
N ASP A 88 12.15 -12.31 23.58
CA ASP A 88 11.83 -13.73 23.33
C ASP A 88 11.27 -13.96 21.91
N ALA A 89 10.50 -13.01 21.38
CA ALA A 89 9.81 -13.13 20.11
C ALA A 89 10.54 -12.46 18.95
N ARG A 90 11.72 -11.84 19.17
CA ARG A 90 12.42 -11.00 18.20
C ARG A 90 12.59 -11.67 16.84
N PHE A 91 13.16 -12.84 16.80
CA PHE A 91 13.44 -13.54 15.55
C PHE A 91 12.16 -13.92 14.79
N HIS A 92 11.12 -14.29 15.52
CA HIS A 92 9.83 -14.59 14.91
C HIS A 92 9.20 -13.35 14.27
N TRP A 93 9.15 -12.23 14.98
CA TRP A 93 8.58 -10.98 14.44
C TRP A 93 9.42 -10.39 13.31
N MET A 94 10.75 -10.56 13.33
CA MET A 94 11.61 -10.16 12.22
C MET A 94 11.31 -10.98 10.97
N ALA A 95 11.17 -12.30 11.09
CA ALA A 95 10.82 -13.15 9.95
C ALA A 95 9.46 -12.79 9.35
N GLU A 96 8.45 -12.50 10.18
CA GLU A 96 7.15 -12.04 9.69
C GLU A 96 7.25 -10.68 8.96
N ILE A 97 8.07 -9.74 9.46
CA ILE A 97 8.32 -8.46 8.77
C ILE A 97 8.94 -8.70 7.40
N ASP A 98 9.92 -9.59 7.30
CA ASP A 98 10.60 -9.88 6.03
C ASP A 98 9.64 -10.53 5.02
N ASP A 99 8.79 -11.45 5.45
CA ASP A 99 7.74 -12.03 4.61
C ASP A 99 6.76 -10.95 4.09
N PHE A 100 6.34 -10.01 4.94
CA PHE A 100 5.46 -8.92 4.53
C PHE A 100 6.15 -7.92 3.60
N ARG A 101 7.45 -7.63 3.80
CA ARG A 101 8.26 -6.79 2.91
C ARG A 101 8.30 -7.35 1.51
N LEU A 102 8.58 -8.65 1.38
CA LEU A 102 8.59 -9.36 0.09
C LEU A 102 7.23 -9.28 -0.61
N GLU A 103 6.13 -9.40 0.12
CA GLU A 103 4.78 -9.27 -0.44
C GLU A 103 4.46 -7.85 -0.92
N VAL A 104 4.96 -6.83 -0.23
CA VAL A 104 4.84 -5.42 -0.67
C VAL A 104 5.70 -5.16 -1.91
N GLU A 105 6.97 -5.56 -1.89
CA GLU A 105 7.92 -5.37 -2.98
C GLU A 105 7.38 -5.92 -4.29
N ARG A 106 6.95 -7.19 -4.30
CA ARG A 106 6.40 -7.85 -5.49
C ARG A 106 5.23 -7.06 -6.10
N ARG A 107 4.31 -6.54 -5.27
CA ARG A 107 3.16 -5.76 -5.76
C ARG A 107 3.54 -4.38 -6.27
N LEU A 108 4.55 -3.77 -5.67
CA LEU A 108 5.07 -2.48 -6.12
C LEU A 108 5.85 -2.61 -7.44
N GLU A 109 6.53 -3.73 -7.68
CA GLU A 109 7.17 -4.05 -8.96
C GLU A 109 6.15 -4.21 -10.09
N ASP A 110 5.04 -4.91 -9.84
CA ASP A 110 3.96 -5.10 -10.81
C ASP A 110 3.18 -3.80 -11.10
N SER A 111 3.30 -2.79 -10.24
CA SER A 111 2.52 -1.55 -10.32
C SER A 111 3.32 -0.31 -9.93
N PRO A 112 4.16 0.24 -10.83
CA PRO A 112 4.93 1.47 -10.59
C PRO A 112 4.10 2.66 -10.13
N SER A 113 2.84 2.76 -10.54
CA SER A 113 1.93 3.81 -10.07
C SER A 113 1.54 3.64 -8.59
N LEU A 114 1.46 2.42 -8.06
CA LEU A 114 1.33 2.16 -6.63
C LEU A 114 2.65 2.45 -5.89
N CYS A 115 3.79 2.15 -6.49
CA CYS A 115 5.09 2.54 -5.95
C CYS A 115 5.18 4.06 -5.74
N ALA A 116 4.69 4.87 -6.68
CA ALA A 116 4.62 6.32 -6.53
C ALA A 116 3.69 6.78 -5.39
N GLN A 117 2.69 5.97 -5.02
CA GLN A 117 1.74 6.25 -3.93
C GLN A 117 2.15 5.63 -2.59
N ARG A 118 3.28 4.92 -2.51
CA ARG A 118 3.65 4.11 -1.33
C ARG A 118 3.71 4.90 -0.02
N SER A 119 4.12 6.17 -0.07
CA SER A 119 4.15 7.03 1.13
C SER A 119 2.75 7.31 1.67
N GLU A 120 1.79 7.63 0.81
CA GLU A 120 0.38 7.82 1.20
C GLU A 120 -0.23 6.56 1.78
N ILE A 121 0.06 5.40 1.16
CA ILE A 121 -0.42 4.11 1.64
C ILE A 121 0.19 3.79 3.01
N ALA A 122 1.48 4.06 3.19
CA ALA A 122 2.18 3.85 4.45
C ALA A 122 1.67 4.75 5.59
N GLU A 123 1.30 5.99 5.32
CA GLU A 123 0.68 6.88 6.31
C GLU A 123 -0.65 6.32 6.85
N ARG A 124 -1.47 5.77 5.98
CA ARG A 124 -2.74 5.11 6.37
C ARG A 124 -2.49 3.83 7.17
N ALA A 125 -1.55 3.01 6.72
CA ALA A 125 -1.12 1.80 7.41
C ALA A 125 -0.58 2.13 8.80
N TRP A 126 0.28 3.16 8.91
CA TRP A 126 0.80 3.67 10.17
C TRP A 126 -0.33 4.03 11.14
N ALA A 127 -1.26 4.89 10.73
CA ALA A 127 -2.34 5.35 11.59
C ALA A 127 -3.21 4.20 12.14
N SER A 128 -3.40 3.15 11.36
CA SER A 128 -4.16 1.97 11.80
C SER A 128 -3.35 1.06 12.72
N ALA A 129 -2.07 0.81 12.42
CA ALA A 129 -1.16 -0.02 13.21
C ALA A 129 -0.85 0.61 14.57
N GLU A 130 -0.59 1.92 14.60
CA GLU A 130 -0.39 2.66 15.84
C GLU A 130 -1.58 2.50 16.79
N ARG A 131 -2.80 2.69 16.29
CA ARG A 131 -4.01 2.51 17.11
C ARG A 131 -4.18 1.07 17.61
N ALA A 132 -3.85 0.08 16.77
CA ALA A 132 -3.92 -1.32 17.14
C ALA A 132 -2.89 -1.66 18.24
N THR A 133 -1.63 -1.24 18.06
CA THR A 133 -0.56 -1.45 19.04
C THR A 133 -0.85 -0.78 20.38
N ARG A 134 -1.31 0.47 20.36
CA ARG A 134 -1.71 1.17 21.60
C ARG A 134 -2.77 0.41 22.37
N ARG A 135 -3.81 -0.08 21.70
CA ARG A 135 -4.89 -0.86 22.35
C ARG A 135 -4.38 -2.19 22.89
N GLN A 136 -3.48 -2.85 22.17
CA GLN A 136 -2.88 -4.08 22.62
C GLN A 136 -2.02 -3.84 23.86
N LEU A 137 -1.06 -2.93 23.79
CA LEU A 137 -0.15 -2.64 24.90
C LEU A 137 -0.89 -2.11 26.15
N ALA A 138 -1.94 -1.30 25.98
CA ALA A 138 -2.73 -0.84 27.11
C ALA A 138 -3.36 -1.96 27.93
N ARG A 139 -3.67 -3.10 27.30
CA ARG A 139 -4.24 -4.29 27.98
C ARG A 139 -3.16 -5.21 28.54
N GLU A 140 -2.08 -5.43 27.78
CA GLU A 140 -1.09 -6.47 28.06
C GLU A 140 0.13 -5.95 28.83
N ALA A 141 0.52 -4.67 28.57
CA ALA A 141 1.75 -4.07 29.09
C ALA A 141 1.59 -2.54 29.27
N PRO A 142 0.86 -2.05 30.30
CA PRO A 142 0.55 -0.63 30.47
C PRO A 142 1.78 0.30 30.52
N GLU A 143 2.91 -0.19 31.04
CA GLU A 143 4.17 0.56 31.06
C GLU A 143 4.72 0.77 29.63
N ALA A 144 4.68 -0.27 28.81
CA ALA A 144 5.07 -0.19 27.40
C ALA A 144 4.17 0.75 26.61
N ALA A 145 2.87 0.77 26.91
CA ALA A 145 1.92 1.72 26.32
C ALA A 145 2.31 3.18 26.66
N ARG A 146 2.71 3.47 27.91
CA ARG A 146 3.17 4.81 28.31
C ARG A 146 4.46 5.20 27.60
N ARG A 147 5.41 4.26 27.41
CA ARG A 147 6.64 4.54 26.65
C ARG A 147 6.34 4.84 25.18
N LEU A 148 5.48 4.06 24.54
CA LEU A 148 5.02 4.32 23.17
C LEU A 148 4.39 5.72 23.07
N ASP A 149 3.46 6.06 23.96
CA ASP A 149 2.82 7.38 23.96
C ASP A 149 3.80 8.53 24.18
N ALA A 150 4.83 8.34 25.00
CA ALA A 150 5.89 9.33 25.19
C ALA A 150 6.73 9.50 23.91
N ALA A 151 7.13 8.41 23.29
CA ALA A 151 7.90 8.42 22.05
C ALA A 151 7.14 9.11 20.91
N LEU A 152 5.84 8.84 20.78
CA LEU A 152 5.01 9.43 19.72
C LEU A 152 4.71 10.93 19.92
N ARG A 153 4.80 11.45 21.15
CA ARG A 153 4.73 12.90 21.40
C ARG A 153 5.98 13.66 20.95
N THR A 154 7.12 13.00 20.90
CA THR A 154 8.42 13.61 20.56
C THR A 154 8.86 13.37 19.12
N SER A 155 8.21 12.46 18.41
CA SER A 155 8.52 12.14 17.01
C SER A 155 7.33 12.48 16.12
N PRO A 156 7.58 13.07 14.92
CA PRO A 156 6.50 13.23 13.94
C PRO A 156 5.95 11.86 13.51
N ALA A 157 4.67 11.80 13.16
CA ALA A 157 4.09 10.61 12.55
C ALA A 157 4.20 10.70 11.01
N PRO A 158 4.54 9.60 10.32
CA PRO A 158 4.94 8.29 10.83
C PRO A 158 6.32 8.29 11.48
N ARG A 159 6.51 7.48 12.53
CA ARG A 159 7.79 7.37 13.25
C ARG A 159 8.89 6.72 12.42
N TYR A 160 8.52 5.83 11.52
CA TYR A 160 9.45 5.12 10.65
C TYR A 160 9.31 5.61 9.22
N GLU A 161 10.44 5.87 8.57
CA GLU A 161 10.47 6.20 7.15
C GLU A 161 10.16 4.99 6.28
N VAL A 162 9.47 5.20 5.16
CA VAL A 162 8.97 4.11 4.32
C VAL A 162 10.11 3.31 3.71
N ASP A 163 11.02 3.96 2.98
CA ASP A 163 12.06 3.27 2.24
C ASP A 163 13.25 2.87 3.13
N ALA A 164 13.64 3.74 4.06
CA ALA A 164 14.83 3.52 4.88
C ALA A 164 14.58 2.61 6.10
N GLN A 165 13.31 2.39 6.48
CA GLN A 165 12.98 1.67 7.71
C GLN A 165 11.86 0.65 7.54
N MET A 166 10.69 1.03 6.99
CA MET A 166 9.58 0.09 6.87
C MET A 166 9.89 -1.01 5.84
N LEU A 167 10.49 -0.64 4.70
CA LEU A 167 10.77 -1.54 3.57
C LEU A 167 12.24 -1.95 3.45
N ALA A 168 13.13 -1.42 4.28
CA ALA A 168 14.54 -1.80 4.26
C ALA A 168 14.74 -3.20 4.84
N GLU A 169 15.34 -4.11 4.08
CA GLU A 169 15.51 -5.53 4.44
C GLU A 169 16.26 -5.74 5.76
N ASP A 170 17.33 -5.00 5.99
CA ASP A 170 18.24 -5.21 7.14
C ASP A 170 17.94 -4.27 8.32
N TRP A 171 16.85 -3.49 8.25
CA TRP A 171 16.57 -2.54 9.32
C TRP A 171 15.48 -3.04 10.27
N PHE A 172 15.79 -3.05 11.56
CA PHE A 172 14.85 -3.33 12.64
C PHE A 172 15.14 -2.41 13.82
N PRO A 173 14.12 -1.93 14.55
CA PRO A 173 14.34 -1.10 15.72
C PRO A 173 14.98 -1.90 16.86
N GLU A 174 15.78 -1.21 17.67
CA GLU A 174 16.20 -1.73 18.96
C GLU A 174 15.07 -1.60 19.98
N ALA A 175 15.07 -2.46 21.00
CA ALA A 175 14.11 -2.35 22.09
C ALA A 175 14.31 -1.02 22.83
N ALA A 176 13.22 -0.29 23.05
CA ALA A 176 13.27 0.93 23.85
C ALA A 176 13.70 0.60 25.27
N THR A 177 14.90 1.03 25.63
CA THR A 177 15.43 0.92 26.99
C THR A 177 14.56 1.77 27.93
N GLY A 178 14.14 1.17 29.03
CA GLY A 178 13.32 1.79 30.07
C GLY A 178 14.10 2.79 30.91
#